data_5875ae1588df05be837046bad35b4137
#
_entry.id   5875ae1588df05be837046bad35b4137
#
_cell.length_a   1.000
_cell.length_b   1.000
_cell.length_c   1.000
_cell.angle_alpha   90.00
_cell.angle_beta   90.00
_cell.angle_gamma   90.00
#
_symmetry.space_group_name_H-M   'P 1'
#
loop_
_entity.id
_entity.type
_entity.pdbx_description
1 polymer ?
#
loop_
_entity_poly.entity_id
_entity_poly.type
_entity_poly.pdbx_seq_one_letter_code
_entity_poly.pdbx_strand_id
1 'polypeptide(L)'
;MKVRSCMTLFNEVSDDDLFRKVLERYYSGLADEKTLAILGKLDVKFLCGAMAGDIIGSFYEFNATKKYDFYLFTPFPKFTDDTVMTVANADWLITGDSLLGVMQDYGNRYPHAGYGGMFRTWLREDEPKPYNSFGNGSAMRVSPVGWAFDTLEKTLEAAKQSAEITHNHPEGIK
;
A
#
# COMPACT_ATOMS: atom_id res chain seq x y z
N MET A 1 23.08 8.62 -17.75
CA MET A 1 22.62 8.35 -16.38
C MET A 1 22.08 6.92 -16.36
N LYS A 2 22.71 6.00 -15.63
CA LYS A 2 22.24 4.61 -15.58
C LYS A 2 20.91 4.60 -14.80
N VAL A 3 19.83 4.24 -15.45
CA VAL A 3 18.56 3.93 -14.79
C VAL A 3 18.85 2.76 -13.84
N ARG A 4 18.86 3.01 -12.55
CA ARG A 4 18.90 1.92 -11.57
C ARG A 4 17.65 1.10 -11.80
N SER A 5 17.80 -0.23 -11.88
CA SER A 5 16.66 -1.10 -12.12
C SER A 5 15.66 -0.95 -10.95
N CYS A 6 14.39 -1.18 -11.22
CA CYS A 6 13.33 -1.17 -10.20
C CYS A 6 13.72 -2.06 -9.00
N MET A 7 14.41 -3.18 -9.25
CA MET A 7 14.98 -4.08 -8.25
C MET A 7 16.06 -3.43 -7.38
N THR A 8 16.87 -2.50 -7.92
CA THR A 8 17.90 -1.81 -7.12
C THR A 8 17.28 -0.76 -6.21
N LEU A 9 16.27 -0.03 -6.70
CA LEU A 9 15.44 0.87 -5.88
C LEU A 9 14.69 0.07 -4.80
N PHE A 10 14.18 -1.09 -5.15
CA PHE A 10 13.50 -2.02 -4.27
C PHE A 10 14.43 -2.50 -3.14
N ASN A 11 15.65 -2.89 -3.46
CA ASN A 11 16.65 -3.32 -2.48
C ASN A 11 17.12 -2.17 -1.57
N GLU A 12 17.14 -0.92 -2.06
CA GLU A 12 17.49 0.27 -1.26
C GLU A 12 16.34 0.69 -0.32
N VAL A 13 15.09 0.41 -0.69
CA VAL A 13 13.89 0.67 0.13
C VAL A 13 13.59 -0.51 1.07
N SER A 14 14.00 -1.72 0.69
CA SER A 14 13.68 -2.99 1.37
C SER A 14 14.79 -3.48 2.31
N ASP A 15 15.67 -2.63 2.79
CA ASP A 15 16.55 -3.03 3.91
C ASP A 15 15.74 -3.39 5.17
N ASP A 16 14.42 -3.19 5.12
CA ASP A 16 13.48 -3.58 6.13
C ASP A 16 12.43 -4.58 5.61
N ASP A 17 12.44 -5.74 6.18
CA ASP A 17 11.43 -6.77 6.56
C ASP A 17 10.09 -6.88 5.77
N LEU A 18 9.61 -5.84 5.11
CA LEU A 18 8.28 -5.74 4.54
C LEU A 18 8.07 -6.70 3.36
N PHE A 19 8.95 -6.59 2.38
CA PHE A 19 8.90 -7.40 1.18
C PHE A 19 9.43 -8.81 1.45
N ARG A 20 10.40 -8.92 2.35
CA ARG A 20 10.92 -10.22 2.77
C ARG A 20 9.83 -11.07 3.41
N LYS A 21 8.97 -10.51 4.28
CA LYS A 21 7.84 -11.26 4.89
C LYS A 21 6.82 -11.74 3.86
N VAL A 22 6.47 -10.92 2.86
CA VAL A 22 5.60 -11.34 1.76
C VAL A 22 6.25 -12.47 0.98
N LEU A 23 7.54 -12.37 0.67
CA LEU A 23 8.29 -13.43 -0.01
C LEU A 23 8.54 -14.66 0.88
N GLU A 24 8.83 -14.49 2.15
CA GLU A 24 9.04 -15.61 3.09
C GLU A 24 7.76 -16.41 3.30
N ARG A 25 6.59 -15.76 3.39
CA ARG A 25 5.30 -16.46 3.40
C ARG A 25 5.05 -17.20 2.08
N TYR A 26 5.42 -16.61 0.96
CA TYR A 26 5.33 -17.23 -0.35
C TYR A 26 6.21 -18.48 -0.46
N TYR A 27 7.48 -18.40 -0.01
CA TYR A 27 8.43 -19.50 -0.12
C TYR A 27 8.33 -20.52 1.01
N SER A 28 7.67 -20.22 2.12
CA SER A 28 7.52 -21.15 3.26
C SER A 28 6.47 -22.23 3.06
N GLY A 29 5.77 -22.27 1.94
CA GLY A 29 4.75 -23.28 1.63
C GLY A 29 3.47 -23.15 2.48
N LEU A 30 3.29 -22.03 3.19
CA LEU A 30 2.07 -21.72 3.96
C LEU A 30 0.94 -21.14 3.09
N ALA A 31 1.18 -21.03 1.78
CA ALA A 31 0.21 -20.48 0.83
C ALA A 31 -0.73 -21.59 0.36
N ASP A 32 -2.03 -21.43 0.62
CA ASP A 32 -3.08 -22.27 0.01
C ASP A 32 -3.25 -21.95 -1.50
N GLU A 33 -4.06 -22.76 -2.20
CA GLU A 33 -4.31 -22.55 -3.64
C GLU A 33 -4.87 -21.16 -3.96
N LYS A 34 -5.67 -20.58 -3.07
CA LYS A 34 -6.24 -19.25 -3.22
C LYS A 34 -5.16 -18.16 -3.13
N THR A 35 -4.28 -18.30 -2.16
CA THR A 35 -3.11 -17.44 -1.98
C THR A 35 -2.18 -17.50 -3.19
N LEU A 36 -1.88 -18.71 -3.70
CA LEU A 36 -1.06 -18.91 -4.89
C LEU A 36 -1.71 -18.29 -6.15
N ALA A 37 -3.03 -18.40 -6.29
CA ALA A 37 -3.77 -17.79 -7.39
C ALA A 37 -3.71 -16.25 -7.35
N ILE A 38 -3.83 -15.67 -6.17
CA ILE A 38 -3.70 -14.20 -5.98
C ILE A 38 -2.26 -13.75 -6.22
N LEU A 39 -1.26 -14.47 -5.71
CA LEU A 39 0.15 -14.17 -5.95
C LEU A 39 0.52 -14.25 -7.42
N GLY A 40 -0.01 -15.23 -8.16
CA GLY A 40 0.20 -15.34 -9.59
C GLY A 40 -0.36 -14.14 -10.38
N LYS A 41 -1.35 -13.43 -9.82
CA LYS A 41 -1.96 -12.23 -10.39
C LYS A 41 -1.29 -10.95 -9.91
N LEU A 42 -0.92 -10.90 -8.63
CA LEU A 42 -0.15 -9.80 -8.04
C LEU A 42 1.33 -9.95 -8.47
N ASP A 43 1.63 -9.73 -9.74
CA ASP A 43 3.02 -9.60 -10.17
C ASP A 43 3.63 -8.41 -9.40
N VAL A 44 4.78 -8.65 -8.78
CA VAL A 44 5.60 -7.65 -8.05
C VAL A 44 5.76 -6.34 -8.83
N LYS A 45 5.71 -6.39 -10.15
CA LYS A 45 5.78 -5.22 -11.05
C LYS A 45 4.69 -4.17 -10.77
N PHE A 46 3.49 -4.57 -10.34
CA PHE A 46 2.40 -3.63 -10.07
C PHE A 46 2.62 -2.88 -8.76
N LEU A 47 3.10 -3.58 -7.73
CA LEU A 47 3.51 -2.95 -6.48
C LEU A 47 4.68 -1.98 -6.71
N CYS A 48 5.66 -2.35 -7.55
CA CYS A 48 6.76 -1.47 -7.92
C CYS A 48 6.29 -0.16 -8.56
N GLY A 49 5.23 -0.19 -9.38
CA GLY A 49 4.67 1.02 -9.99
C GLY A 49 4.09 1.98 -8.96
N ALA A 50 3.28 1.48 -8.03
CA ALA A 50 2.70 2.27 -6.96
C ALA A 50 3.77 2.87 -6.04
N MET A 51 4.75 2.05 -5.61
CA MET A 51 5.86 2.49 -4.76
C MET A 51 6.77 3.50 -5.45
N ALA A 52 7.08 3.29 -6.74
CA ALA A 52 7.88 4.25 -7.50
C ALA A 52 7.15 5.58 -7.66
N GLY A 53 5.84 5.55 -7.86
CA GLY A 53 4.99 6.75 -7.91
C GLY A 53 5.03 7.53 -6.62
N ASP A 54 4.87 6.85 -5.48
CA ASP A 54 4.97 7.45 -4.14
C ASP A 54 6.36 8.06 -3.91
N ILE A 55 7.44 7.31 -4.13
CA ILE A 55 8.82 7.78 -3.93
C ILE A 55 9.13 9.01 -4.80
N ILE A 56 8.68 9.02 -6.06
CA ILE A 56 8.83 10.17 -6.96
C ILE A 56 7.98 11.35 -6.47
N GLY A 57 6.73 11.08 -6.08
CA GLY A 57 5.75 12.07 -5.65
C GLY A 57 6.06 12.67 -4.29
N SER A 58 6.69 11.93 -3.38
CA SER A 58 6.89 12.32 -1.98
C SER A 58 7.58 13.67 -1.78
N PHE A 59 8.52 14.04 -2.67
CA PHE A 59 9.15 15.35 -2.64
C PHE A 59 8.18 16.46 -3.06
N TYR A 60 7.34 16.18 -4.05
CA TYR A 60 6.43 17.16 -4.65
C TYR A 60 5.13 17.37 -3.86
N GLU A 61 4.84 16.54 -2.89
CA GLU A 61 3.74 16.73 -1.96
C GLU A 61 3.83 18.09 -1.24
N PHE A 62 5.05 18.45 -0.84
CA PHE A 62 5.33 19.72 -0.14
C PHE A 62 6.05 20.75 -1.03
N ASN A 63 6.49 20.37 -2.22
CA ASN A 63 7.20 21.22 -3.19
C ASN A 63 6.48 21.17 -4.54
N ALA A 64 5.22 21.58 -4.56
CA ALA A 64 4.35 21.47 -5.72
C ALA A 64 4.95 22.10 -6.98
N THR A 65 4.91 21.36 -8.09
CA THR A 65 5.33 21.83 -9.41
C THR A 65 4.20 21.70 -10.41
N LYS A 66 4.06 22.68 -11.30
CA LYS A 66 3.20 22.61 -12.49
C LYS A 66 3.99 22.42 -13.77
N LYS A 67 5.30 22.25 -13.67
CA LYS A 67 6.16 22.01 -14.83
C LYS A 67 5.99 20.55 -15.27
N TYR A 68 5.84 20.35 -16.58
CA TYR A 68 5.80 19.00 -17.16
C TYR A 68 7.18 18.34 -17.11
N ASP A 69 8.25 19.11 -17.24
CA ASP A 69 9.65 18.66 -17.10
C ASP A 69 10.10 18.90 -15.64
N PHE A 70 10.18 17.83 -14.87
CA PHE A 70 10.60 17.83 -13.48
C PHE A 70 11.54 16.64 -13.17
N TYR A 71 12.32 16.74 -12.12
CA TYR A 71 13.23 15.67 -11.72
C TYR A 71 12.46 14.51 -11.10
N LEU A 72 12.51 13.33 -11.72
CA LEU A 72 11.87 12.11 -11.19
C LEU A 72 12.51 11.65 -9.87
N PHE A 73 13.82 11.81 -9.74
CA PHE A 73 14.55 11.40 -8.54
C PHE A 73 15.23 12.61 -7.92
N THR A 74 14.73 13.01 -6.78
CA THR A 74 15.28 14.09 -5.96
C THR A 74 16.41 13.57 -5.08
N PRO A 75 17.22 14.44 -4.42
CA PRO A 75 18.33 14.01 -3.58
C PRO A 75 17.93 13.14 -2.37
N PHE A 76 16.69 13.24 -1.90
CA PHE A 76 16.17 12.55 -0.71
C PHE A 76 14.83 11.86 -1.01
N PRO A 77 14.80 10.87 -1.93
CA PRO A 77 13.58 10.15 -2.23
C PRO A 77 13.25 9.24 -1.03
N LYS A 78 12.01 9.23 -0.62
CA LYS A 78 11.50 8.38 0.47
C LYS A 78 10.13 7.82 0.11
N PHE A 79 9.81 6.65 0.62
CA PHE A 79 8.43 6.18 0.59
C PHE A 79 7.60 6.86 1.69
N THR A 80 6.29 6.86 1.52
CA THR A 80 5.33 7.42 2.46
C THR A 80 4.31 6.38 2.91
N ASP A 81 3.24 6.82 3.56
CA ASP A 81 2.11 5.98 3.94
C ASP A 81 1.39 5.38 2.72
N ASP A 82 1.46 6.00 1.55
CA ASP A 82 0.98 5.42 0.29
C ASP A 82 1.60 4.04 0.03
N THR A 83 2.93 3.94 0.08
CA THR A 83 3.64 2.66 -0.05
C THR A 83 3.28 1.69 1.07
N VAL A 84 3.38 2.12 2.33
CA VAL A 84 3.15 1.25 3.49
C VAL A 84 1.75 0.64 3.46
N MET A 85 0.72 1.45 3.21
CA MET A 85 -0.66 0.99 3.18
C MET A 85 -1.00 0.20 1.91
N THR A 86 -0.34 0.48 0.77
CA THR A 86 -0.44 -0.34 -0.43
C THR A 86 0.08 -1.76 -0.17
N VAL A 87 1.24 -1.88 0.48
CA VAL A 87 1.80 -3.20 0.81
C VAL A 87 0.96 -3.92 1.87
N ALA A 88 0.44 -3.21 2.86
CA ALA A 88 -0.49 -3.78 3.84
C ALA A 88 -1.76 -4.37 3.17
N ASN A 89 -2.32 -3.69 2.16
CA ASN A 89 -3.43 -4.24 1.38
C ASN A 89 -3.03 -5.48 0.56
N ALA A 90 -1.84 -5.49 -0.03
CA ALA A 90 -1.35 -6.66 -0.74
C ALA A 90 -1.17 -7.86 0.21
N ASP A 91 -0.59 -7.64 1.40
CA ASP A 91 -0.43 -8.68 2.43
C ASP A 91 -1.78 -9.24 2.87
N TRP A 92 -2.77 -8.38 3.15
CA TRP A 92 -4.13 -8.81 3.44
C TRP A 92 -4.72 -9.72 2.35
N LEU A 93 -4.60 -9.32 1.09
CA LEU A 93 -5.14 -10.10 -0.04
C LEU A 93 -4.44 -11.46 -0.19
N ILE A 94 -3.15 -11.52 0.06
CA ILE A 94 -2.33 -12.72 -0.05
C ILE A 94 -2.59 -13.68 1.11
N THR A 95 -2.61 -13.16 2.34
CA THR A 95 -2.67 -14.00 3.54
C THR A 95 -4.09 -14.31 3.98
N GLY A 96 -5.07 -13.46 3.65
CA GLY A 96 -6.43 -13.54 4.16
C GLY A 96 -6.54 -13.20 5.64
N ASP A 97 -5.50 -12.66 6.25
CA ASP A 97 -5.49 -12.18 7.64
C ASP A 97 -6.47 -11.02 7.83
N SER A 98 -6.69 -10.59 9.08
CA SER A 98 -7.53 -9.42 9.34
C SER A 98 -6.92 -8.17 8.73
N LEU A 99 -7.62 -7.54 7.79
CA LEU A 99 -7.19 -6.28 7.17
C LEU A 99 -6.86 -5.21 8.21
N LEU A 100 -7.68 -5.10 9.25
CA LEU A 100 -7.46 -4.17 10.37
C LEU A 100 -6.13 -4.48 11.07
N GLY A 101 -5.90 -5.74 11.44
CA GLY A 101 -4.68 -6.16 12.10
C GLY A 101 -3.43 -5.94 11.25
N VAL A 102 -3.51 -6.28 9.95
CA VAL A 102 -2.41 -6.05 9.01
C VAL A 102 -2.11 -4.56 8.90
N MET A 103 -3.10 -3.69 8.73
CA MET A 103 -2.87 -2.25 8.63
C MET A 103 -2.28 -1.65 9.90
N GLN A 104 -2.73 -2.09 11.08
CA GLN A 104 -2.16 -1.64 12.34
C GLN A 104 -0.71 -2.11 12.50
N ASP A 105 -0.41 -3.36 12.16
CA ASP A 105 0.95 -3.90 12.23
C ASP A 105 1.90 -3.10 11.35
N TYR A 106 1.56 -2.92 10.06
CA TYR A 106 2.39 -2.13 9.15
C TYR A 106 2.49 -0.66 9.57
N GLY A 107 1.38 -0.03 9.94
CA GLY A 107 1.35 1.37 10.36
C GLY A 107 2.20 1.63 11.60
N ASN A 108 2.19 0.73 12.57
CA ASN A 108 2.98 0.85 13.80
C ASN A 108 4.46 0.51 13.58
N ARG A 109 4.80 -0.34 12.62
CA ARG A 109 6.21 -0.58 12.22
C ARG A 109 6.84 0.62 11.52
N TYR A 110 6.05 1.41 10.79
CA TYR A 110 6.53 2.58 10.05
C TYR A 110 5.87 3.88 10.54
N PRO A 111 6.02 4.27 11.82
CA PRO A 111 5.24 5.36 12.44
C PRO A 111 5.54 6.75 11.85
N HIS A 112 6.60 6.88 11.07
CA HIS A 112 7.06 8.14 10.47
C HIS A 112 6.77 8.24 8.96
N ALA A 113 5.91 7.35 8.42
CA ALA A 113 5.62 7.30 6.99
C ALA A 113 4.76 8.48 6.47
N GLY A 114 4.21 9.34 7.33
CA GLY A 114 3.49 10.54 6.90
C GLY A 114 1.97 10.49 7.15
N TYR A 115 1.47 9.51 7.90
CA TYR A 115 0.03 9.34 8.16
C TYR A 115 -0.69 10.61 8.59
N GLY A 116 -1.90 10.80 8.07
CA GLY A 116 -2.82 11.82 8.55
C GLY A 116 -3.16 11.66 10.05
N GLY A 117 -3.49 12.76 10.71
CA GLY A 117 -3.68 12.77 12.17
C GLY A 117 -4.73 11.78 12.69
N MET A 118 -5.89 11.68 12.04
CA MET A 118 -6.95 10.74 12.43
C MET A 118 -6.52 9.28 12.22
N PHE A 119 -5.85 8.97 11.12
CA PHE A 119 -5.35 7.62 10.86
C PHE A 119 -4.25 7.22 11.85
N ARG A 120 -3.38 8.16 12.24
CA ARG A 120 -2.36 7.94 13.28
C ARG A 120 -2.96 7.60 14.64
N THR A 121 -4.10 8.21 15.00
CA THR A 121 -4.87 7.85 16.20
C THR A 121 -5.48 6.47 16.05
N TRP A 122 -6.15 6.20 14.93
CA TRP A 122 -6.76 4.92 14.60
C TRP A 122 -5.77 3.73 14.67
N LEU A 123 -4.52 3.93 14.24
CA LEU A 123 -3.48 2.90 14.31
C LEU A 123 -3.15 2.44 15.74
N ARG A 124 -3.46 3.25 16.76
CA ARG A 124 -3.11 3.01 18.17
C ARG A 124 -4.29 2.57 19.03
N GLU A 125 -5.48 2.56 18.46
CA GLU A 125 -6.68 2.12 19.16
C GLU A 125 -6.73 0.60 19.25
N ASP A 126 -7.17 0.05 20.39
CA ASP A 126 -7.34 -1.39 20.57
C ASP A 126 -8.51 -1.93 19.74
N GLU A 127 -9.59 -1.15 19.61
CA GLU A 127 -10.75 -1.46 18.80
C GLU A 127 -11.07 -0.32 17.83
N PRO A 128 -10.24 -0.10 16.81
CA PRO A 128 -10.41 1.03 15.91
C PRO A 128 -11.69 0.87 15.05
N LYS A 129 -12.39 1.99 14.88
CA LYS A 129 -13.61 2.07 14.08
C LYS A 129 -13.43 3.05 12.92
N PRO A 130 -14.23 2.90 11.85
CA PRO A 130 -14.28 3.90 10.80
C PRO A 130 -14.60 5.28 11.38
N TYR A 131 -13.87 6.28 10.98
CA TYR A 131 -13.97 7.65 11.51
C TYR A 131 -14.51 8.65 10.50
N ASN A 132 -15.36 8.19 9.57
CA ASN A 132 -16.02 9.00 8.55
C ASN A 132 -15.05 9.79 7.66
N SER A 133 -13.88 9.19 7.37
CA SER A 133 -12.90 9.80 6.47
C SER A 133 -13.45 9.91 5.04
N PHE A 134 -13.10 10.98 4.38
CA PHE A 134 -13.24 11.20 2.92
C PHE A 134 -11.91 11.70 2.31
N GLY A 135 -10.81 11.49 3.01
CA GLY A 135 -9.47 11.69 2.49
C GLY A 135 -9.09 10.65 1.42
N ASN A 136 -7.93 10.82 0.81
CA ASN A 136 -7.43 9.92 -0.23
C ASN A 136 -6.94 8.56 0.29
N GLY A 137 -6.93 8.32 1.60
CA GLY A 137 -6.36 7.13 2.21
C GLY A 137 -6.95 5.80 1.74
N SER A 138 -8.22 5.74 1.33
CA SER A 138 -8.81 4.55 0.71
C SER A 138 -8.29 4.34 -0.72
N ALA A 139 -8.17 5.42 -1.50
CA ALA A 139 -7.75 5.38 -2.90
C ALA A 139 -6.25 5.07 -3.05
N MET A 140 -5.39 5.68 -2.24
CA MET A 140 -3.94 5.53 -2.34
C MET A 140 -3.47 4.08 -2.17
N ARG A 141 -4.17 3.28 -1.35
CA ARG A 141 -3.79 1.91 -0.98
C ARG A 141 -4.47 0.81 -1.79
N VAL A 142 -5.45 1.15 -2.65
CA VAL A 142 -6.35 0.15 -3.26
C VAL A 142 -5.76 -0.56 -4.47
N SER A 143 -4.64 -0.09 -5.02
CA SER A 143 -4.09 -0.62 -6.28
C SER A 143 -3.91 -2.15 -6.31
N PRO A 144 -3.49 -2.86 -5.24
CA PRO A 144 -3.40 -4.33 -5.25
C PRO A 144 -4.74 -5.02 -5.49
N VAL A 145 -5.84 -4.44 -5.04
CA VAL A 145 -7.19 -4.98 -5.21
C VAL A 145 -7.57 -5.05 -6.70
N GLY A 146 -7.17 -4.03 -7.48
CA GLY A 146 -7.45 -3.99 -8.92
C GLY A 146 -6.81 -5.14 -9.73
N TRP A 147 -5.81 -5.79 -9.17
CA TRP A 147 -5.08 -6.90 -9.81
C TRP A 147 -5.41 -8.28 -9.24
N ALA A 148 -6.00 -8.34 -8.05
CA ALA A 148 -6.21 -9.60 -7.31
C ALA A 148 -7.35 -10.46 -7.88
N PHE A 149 -8.32 -9.88 -8.58
CA PHE A 149 -9.56 -10.55 -8.96
C PHE A 149 -9.83 -10.50 -10.47
N ASP A 150 -10.56 -11.52 -10.98
CA ASP A 150 -10.89 -11.65 -12.40
C ASP A 150 -12.21 -10.97 -12.76
N THR A 151 -13.02 -10.56 -11.78
CA THR A 151 -14.35 -9.97 -12.02
C THR A 151 -14.45 -8.61 -11.35
N LEU A 152 -15.14 -7.69 -12.03
CA LEU A 152 -15.39 -6.36 -11.51
C LEU A 152 -16.13 -6.40 -10.16
N GLU A 153 -17.09 -7.31 -10.01
CA GLU A 153 -17.87 -7.48 -8.80
C GLU A 153 -16.98 -7.77 -7.57
N LYS A 154 -16.10 -8.78 -7.67
CA LYS A 154 -15.16 -9.12 -6.60
C LYS A 154 -14.15 -8.00 -6.32
N THR A 155 -13.69 -7.32 -7.37
CA THR A 155 -12.80 -6.18 -7.24
C THR A 155 -13.47 -5.04 -6.47
N LEU A 156 -14.71 -4.70 -6.81
CA LEU A 156 -15.45 -3.64 -6.13
C LEU A 156 -15.78 -3.99 -4.69
N GLU A 157 -16.14 -5.26 -4.40
CA GLU A 157 -16.38 -5.73 -3.05
C GLU A 157 -15.12 -5.61 -2.17
N ALA A 158 -13.97 -6.09 -2.66
CA ALA A 158 -12.72 -6.00 -1.92
C ALA A 158 -12.22 -4.54 -1.78
N ALA A 159 -12.41 -3.70 -2.80
CA ALA A 159 -12.10 -2.28 -2.72
C ALA A 159 -12.93 -1.57 -1.64
N LYS A 160 -14.24 -1.89 -1.59
CA LYS A 160 -15.14 -1.41 -0.55
C LYS A 160 -14.69 -1.86 0.84
N GLN A 161 -14.37 -3.15 1.02
CA GLN A 161 -13.83 -3.67 2.28
C GLN A 161 -12.55 -2.95 2.69
N SER A 162 -11.64 -2.70 1.75
CA SER A 162 -10.42 -1.92 2.02
C SER A 162 -10.71 -0.50 2.47
N ALA A 163 -11.75 0.15 1.94
CA ALA A 163 -12.12 1.51 2.31
C ALA A 163 -12.82 1.56 3.68
N GLU A 164 -13.79 0.67 3.90
CA GLU A 164 -14.75 0.76 5.02
C GLU A 164 -14.13 0.64 6.41
N ILE A 165 -12.92 0.12 6.55
CA ILE A 165 -12.26 0.05 7.87
C ILE A 165 -11.87 1.43 8.42
N THR A 166 -11.80 2.45 7.58
CA THR A 166 -11.47 3.83 7.96
C THR A 166 -12.46 4.85 7.37
N HIS A 167 -13.06 4.55 6.21
CA HIS A 167 -13.88 5.46 5.42
C HIS A 167 -15.33 4.96 5.39
N ASN A 168 -16.20 5.54 6.21
CA ASN A 168 -17.64 5.29 6.17
C ASN A 168 -18.43 6.48 5.64
N HIS A 169 -17.73 7.50 5.12
CA HIS A 169 -18.35 8.59 4.36
C HIS A 169 -18.56 8.14 2.90
N PRO A 170 -19.74 8.39 2.27
CA PRO A 170 -20.00 7.95 0.90
C PRO A 170 -18.94 8.39 -0.13
N GLU A 171 -18.42 9.59 -0.01
CA GLU A 171 -17.35 10.09 -0.90
C GLU A 171 -15.98 9.45 -0.64
N GLY A 172 -15.78 8.84 0.53
CA GLY A 172 -14.55 8.12 0.86
C GLY A 172 -14.55 6.66 0.42
N ILE A 173 -15.75 6.12 0.06
CA ILE A 173 -15.92 4.72 -0.39
C ILE A 173 -15.98 4.64 -1.92
N LYS A 174 -16.39 5.71 -2.61
CA LYS A 174 -16.43 5.75 -4.08
C LYS A 174 -15.08 5.46 -4.72
#